data_dd6465cb263840a75ee0e7e996686b71
#
_entry.id   dd6465cb263840a75ee0e7e996686b71
#
_cell.length_a   1.000
_cell.length_b   1.000
_cell.length_c   1.000
_cell.angle_alpha   90.00
_cell.angle_beta   90.00
_cell.angle_gamma   90.00
#
_symmetry.space_group_name_H-M   'P 1'
#
loop_
_entity.id
_entity.type
_entity.pdbx_description
1 polymer ?
#
loop_
_entity_poly.entity_id
_entity_poly.type
_entity_poly.pdbx_seq_one_letter_code
_entity_poly.pdbx_strand_id
1 'polypeptide(L)'
;MVLVMESDGSRTPAQSQKSFARNYNDGIGQGSAADELAIFGSDETMPEREAMRFAARVGPAPLPRADVLNAIETTALRYASHPGLRRAELSVTDWLSLYRANIEVESAYRQDAISHAGAIGLGQLMPDTARDLGVDPRDPQQNLDGSARYLAMMLETFVDPHLALAAYNAGPDAVR
;
A
#
# COMPACT_ATOMS: atom_id res chain seq x y z
N MET A 1 22.13 13.34 3.53
CA MET A 1 22.59 12.81 4.84
C MET A 1 22.03 13.72 5.91
N VAL A 2 21.09 13.28 6.71
CA VAL A 2 20.47 14.06 7.79
C VAL A 2 21.26 13.80 9.07
N LEU A 3 21.67 14.87 9.76
CA LEU A 3 22.37 14.81 11.03
C LEU A 3 21.41 15.29 12.14
N VAL A 4 21.34 14.56 13.23
CA VAL A 4 20.64 14.97 14.46
C VAL A 4 21.64 15.62 15.41
N MET A 5 21.26 16.74 15.99
CA MET A 5 22.05 17.44 17.00
C MET A 5 21.60 16.95 18.36
N GLU A 6 22.53 16.36 19.11
CA GLU A 6 22.30 15.90 20.48
C GLU A 6 22.35 17.09 21.45
N SER A 7 21.81 16.90 22.64
CA SER A 7 21.74 17.95 23.68
C SER A 7 23.10 18.43 24.19
N ASP A 8 24.18 17.71 23.87
CA ASP A 8 25.58 18.05 24.17
C ASP A 8 26.30 18.80 23.05
N GLY A 9 25.58 19.11 21.95
CA GLY A 9 26.12 19.78 20.75
C GLY A 9 26.84 18.88 19.76
N SER A 10 26.91 17.57 20.01
CA SER A 10 27.48 16.61 19.06
C SER A 10 26.50 16.34 17.90
N ARG A 11 27.04 16.03 16.71
CA ARG A 11 26.26 15.70 15.52
C ARG A 11 26.40 14.21 15.22
N THR A 12 25.31 13.47 15.39
CA THR A 12 25.25 12.07 14.97
C THR A 12 24.45 11.93 13.69
N PRO A 13 24.81 11.00 12.79
CA PRO A 13 23.96 10.68 11.66
C PRO A 13 22.59 10.24 12.17
N ALA A 14 21.52 10.84 11.66
CA ALA A 14 20.20 10.34 11.93
C ALA A 14 20.18 8.84 11.57
N GLN A 15 19.93 8.00 12.57
CA GLN A 15 19.67 6.60 12.28
C GLN A 15 18.42 6.61 11.39
N SER A 16 18.62 6.30 10.10
CA SER A 16 17.50 6.18 9.18
C SER A 16 16.46 5.28 9.85
N GLN A 17 15.22 5.68 9.82
CA GLN A 17 14.11 4.90 10.36
C GLN A 17 14.02 3.56 9.62
N LYS A 18 14.90 2.63 9.98
CA LYS A 18 14.82 1.23 9.58
C LYS A 18 13.64 0.51 10.25
N SER A 19 12.89 1.24 11.10
CA SER A 19 11.75 0.69 11.84
C SER A 19 10.57 0.35 10.94
N PHE A 20 10.30 1.14 9.87
CA PHE A 20 9.15 0.88 9.00
C PHE A 20 9.37 -0.39 8.16
N ALA A 21 10.53 -0.52 7.52
CA ALA A 21 10.86 -1.72 6.74
C ALA A 21 10.99 -2.98 7.61
N ARG A 22 11.49 -2.85 8.84
CA ARG A 22 11.52 -3.97 9.80
C ARG A 22 10.11 -4.35 10.25
N ASN A 23 9.27 -3.38 10.62
CA ASN A 23 7.91 -3.68 11.07
C ASN A 23 7.02 -4.23 9.95
N TYR A 24 7.28 -3.86 8.68
CA TYR A 24 6.56 -4.42 7.54
C TYR A 24 7.00 -5.86 7.24
N ASN A 25 8.31 -6.16 7.33
CA ASN A 25 8.84 -7.53 7.14
C ASN A 25 8.57 -8.46 8.33
N ASP A 26 8.58 -7.97 9.58
CA ASP A 26 8.29 -8.77 10.77
C ASP A 26 6.81 -9.19 10.86
N GLY A 27 5.93 -8.61 10.05
CA GLY A 27 4.48 -8.92 9.99
C GLY A 27 4.11 -10.05 9.04
N ILE A 28 4.98 -10.46 8.14
CA ILE A 28 4.75 -11.56 7.19
C ILE A 28 5.56 -12.78 7.64
N GLY A 29 5.03 -13.52 8.61
CA GLY A 29 5.47 -14.86 8.97
C GLY A 29 6.86 -14.94 9.62
N GLN A 30 6.96 -15.60 10.75
CA GLN A 30 8.22 -16.04 11.34
C GLN A 30 8.86 -17.16 10.50
N GLY A 31 9.51 -16.75 9.43
CA GLY A 31 10.44 -17.56 8.67
C GLY A 31 11.59 -16.64 8.28
N SER A 32 12.84 -17.10 8.39
CA SER A 32 14.01 -16.27 8.14
C SER A 32 13.96 -15.70 6.71
N ALA A 33 13.53 -14.45 6.59
CA ALA A 33 13.37 -13.73 5.32
C ALA A 33 14.68 -13.49 4.54
N ALA A 34 15.81 -13.95 5.06
CA ALA A 34 17.09 -13.87 4.36
C ALA A 34 17.23 -14.93 3.26
N ASP A 35 16.56 -16.07 3.39
CA ASP A 35 16.64 -17.15 2.39
C ASP A 35 15.58 -17.03 1.28
N GLU A 36 14.50 -16.25 1.49
CA GLU A 36 13.42 -16.11 0.48
C GLU A 36 13.68 -14.98 -0.54
N LEU A 37 14.59 -14.04 -0.27
CA LEU A 37 14.97 -13.02 -1.27
C LEU A 37 15.97 -13.55 -2.31
N ALA A 38 16.47 -14.77 -2.17
CA ALA A 38 17.32 -15.44 -3.14
C ALA A 38 16.58 -15.87 -4.43
N ILE A 39 15.26 -15.69 -4.49
CA ILE A 39 14.41 -16.13 -5.62
C ILE A 39 14.65 -15.31 -6.90
N PHE A 40 15.30 -14.15 -6.81
CA PHE A 40 15.61 -13.31 -7.99
C PHE A 40 17.03 -13.45 -8.54
N GLY A 41 17.83 -14.43 -8.10
CA GLY A 41 19.27 -14.49 -8.44
C GLY A 41 19.89 -15.85 -8.69
N SER A 42 19.14 -16.96 -8.78
CA SER A 42 19.72 -18.25 -9.19
C SER A 42 18.77 -19.01 -10.11
N ASP A 43 19.33 -19.49 -11.22
CA ASP A 43 18.72 -20.28 -12.29
C ASP A 43 18.30 -21.71 -11.82
N GLU A 44 18.02 -21.90 -10.53
CA GLU A 44 17.49 -23.17 -10.01
C GLU A 44 15.96 -23.11 -10.01
N THR A 45 15.38 -23.68 -11.06
CA THR A 45 13.95 -23.99 -11.13
C THR A 45 13.57 -24.84 -9.91
N MET A 46 12.71 -24.31 -9.03
CA MET A 46 12.15 -25.08 -7.93
C MET A 46 11.58 -26.42 -8.45
N PRO A 47 11.85 -27.57 -7.81
CA PRO A 47 11.30 -28.83 -8.21
C PRO A 47 9.75 -28.73 -8.30
N GLU A 48 9.18 -29.18 -9.38
CA GLU A 48 7.74 -29.09 -9.70
C GLU A 48 6.83 -29.56 -8.54
N ARG A 49 7.33 -30.51 -7.74
CA ARG A 49 6.65 -31.02 -6.52
C ARG A 49 6.63 -30.01 -5.35
N GLU A 50 7.63 -29.15 -5.23
CA GLU A 50 7.65 -28.10 -4.20
C GLU A 50 6.81 -26.92 -4.63
N ALA A 51 6.87 -26.51 -5.89
CA ALA A 51 5.97 -25.53 -6.47
C ALA A 51 4.49 -25.94 -6.33
N MET A 52 4.17 -27.21 -6.58
CA MET A 52 2.82 -27.77 -6.36
C MET A 52 2.42 -27.77 -4.88
N ARG A 53 3.34 -28.07 -3.97
CA ARG A 53 3.06 -28.03 -2.51
C ARG A 53 2.88 -26.61 -2.00
N PHE A 54 3.63 -25.65 -2.54
CA PHE A 54 3.46 -24.22 -2.23
C PHE A 54 2.13 -23.70 -2.78
N ALA A 55 1.79 -24.02 -4.03
CA ALA A 55 0.50 -23.66 -4.64
C ALA A 55 -0.70 -24.33 -3.92
N ALA A 56 -0.52 -25.53 -3.38
CA ALA A 56 -1.56 -26.23 -2.61
C ALA A 56 -1.73 -25.69 -1.17
N ARG A 57 -0.70 -25.01 -0.61
CA ARG A 57 -0.79 -24.32 0.68
C ARG A 57 -1.39 -22.92 0.57
N VAL A 58 -1.14 -22.26 -0.54
CA VAL A 58 -1.79 -21.01 -0.92
C VAL A 58 -3.03 -21.40 -1.73
N GLY A 59 -4.11 -21.77 -1.06
CA GLY A 59 -5.39 -21.95 -1.72
C GLY A 59 -5.73 -20.72 -2.55
N PRO A 60 -6.58 -20.85 -3.61
CA PRO A 60 -6.99 -19.68 -4.38
C PRO A 60 -7.50 -18.62 -3.43
N ALA A 61 -6.96 -17.40 -3.53
CA ALA A 61 -7.45 -16.27 -2.76
C ALA A 61 -8.98 -16.19 -2.94
N PRO A 62 -9.76 -16.05 -1.87
CA PRO A 62 -11.20 -15.97 -2.01
C PRO A 62 -11.53 -14.84 -2.98
N LEU A 63 -12.38 -15.13 -3.97
CA LEU A 63 -12.82 -14.13 -4.93
C LEU A 63 -13.45 -12.96 -4.17
N PRO A 64 -13.12 -11.73 -4.53
CA PRO A 64 -13.68 -10.56 -3.87
C PRO A 64 -15.21 -10.56 -4.06
N ARG A 65 -15.94 -10.16 -3.03
CA ARG A 65 -17.39 -10.05 -3.08
C ARG A 65 -17.81 -9.01 -4.11
N ALA A 66 -18.85 -9.30 -4.87
CA ALA A 66 -19.33 -8.42 -5.94
C ALA A 66 -19.72 -7.02 -5.42
N ASP A 67 -20.31 -6.93 -4.22
CA ASP A 67 -20.66 -5.66 -3.58
C ASP A 67 -19.44 -4.81 -3.24
N VAL A 68 -18.34 -5.43 -2.82
CA VAL A 68 -17.06 -4.74 -2.57
C VAL A 68 -16.46 -4.21 -3.87
N LEU A 69 -16.44 -5.03 -4.93
CA LEU A 69 -15.95 -4.58 -6.23
C LEU A 69 -16.76 -3.41 -6.78
N ASN A 70 -18.09 -3.47 -6.70
CA ASN A 70 -18.97 -2.40 -7.12
C ASN A 70 -18.75 -1.12 -6.31
N ALA A 71 -18.51 -1.23 -4.99
CA ALA A 71 -18.21 -0.08 -4.14
C ALA A 71 -16.87 0.57 -4.52
N ILE A 72 -15.84 -0.23 -4.82
CA ILE A 72 -14.53 0.25 -5.27
C ILE A 72 -14.68 1.00 -6.60
N GLU A 73 -15.33 0.40 -7.58
CA GLU A 73 -15.54 1.01 -8.91
C GLU A 73 -16.35 2.31 -8.82
N THR A 74 -17.46 2.28 -8.09
CA THR A 74 -18.30 3.47 -7.88
C THR A 74 -17.52 4.59 -7.20
N THR A 75 -16.68 4.25 -6.21
CA THR A 75 -15.83 5.24 -5.55
C THR A 75 -14.77 5.79 -6.50
N ALA A 76 -14.07 4.94 -7.24
CA ALA A 76 -13.08 5.38 -8.21
C ALA A 76 -13.68 6.33 -9.25
N LEU A 77 -14.88 6.04 -9.77
CA LEU A 77 -15.57 6.91 -10.74
C LEU A 77 -15.85 8.31 -10.20
N ARG A 78 -16.12 8.47 -8.90
CA ARG A 78 -16.31 9.81 -8.27
C ARG A 78 -15.06 10.67 -8.38
N TYR A 79 -13.88 10.05 -8.40
CA TYR A 79 -12.59 10.75 -8.50
C TYR A 79 -12.02 10.79 -9.94
N ALA A 80 -12.72 10.26 -10.92
CA ALA A 80 -12.24 10.18 -12.31
C ALA A 80 -11.91 11.54 -12.96
N SER A 81 -12.46 12.65 -12.43
CA SER A 81 -12.18 14.01 -12.89
C SER A 81 -11.11 14.74 -12.03
N HIS A 82 -10.52 14.08 -11.04
CA HIS A 82 -9.54 14.72 -10.15
C HIS A 82 -8.33 15.25 -10.93
N PRO A 83 -7.81 16.45 -10.58
CA PRO A 83 -6.65 17.04 -11.29
C PRO A 83 -5.42 16.12 -11.31
N GLY A 84 -5.20 15.33 -10.27
CA GLY A 84 -4.08 14.39 -10.17
C GLY A 84 -4.04 13.38 -11.32
N LEU A 85 -5.20 12.89 -11.76
CA LEU A 85 -5.28 11.94 -12.86
C LEU A 85 -4.83 12.57 -14.19
N ARG A 86 -5.27 13.80 -14.44
CA ARG A 86 -4.87 14.54 -15.65
C ARG A 86 -3.37 14.86 -15.64
N ARG A 87 -2.82 15.23 -14.48
CA ARG A 87 -1.38 15.51 -14.35
C ARG A 87 -0.54 14.25 -14.57
N ALA A 88 -1.01 13.10 -14.09
CA ALA A 88 -0.39 11.79 -14.29
C ALA A 88 -0.70 11.16 -15.66
N GLU A 89 -1.42 11.86 -16.53
CA GLU A 89 -1.83 11.40 -17.86
C GLU A 89 -2.61 10.08 -17.87
N LEU A 90 -3.31 9.79 -16.76
CA LEU A 90 -4.11 8.57 -16.62
C LEU A 90 -5.49 8.74 -17.26
N SER A 91 -5.87 7.76 -18.09
CA SER A 91 -7.26 7.61 -18.50
C SER A 91 -8.15 7.14 -17.33
N VAL A 92 -9.46 7.26 -17.49
CA VAL A 92 -10.42 6.74 -16.50
C VAL A 92 -10.22 5.23 -16.29
N THR A 93 -9.95 4.49 -17.36
CA THR A 93 -9.71 3.03 -17.30
C THR A 93 -8.43 2.71 -16.54
N ASP A 94 -7.35 3.46 -16.76
CA ASP A 94 -6.09 3.28 -16.02
C ASP A 94 -6.28 3.58 -14.54
N TRP A 95 -6.99 4.65 -14.22
CA TRP A 95 -7.32 5.00 -12.85
C TRP A 95 -8.14 3.93 -12.14
N LEU A 96 -9.21 3.42 -12.76
CA LEU A 96 -10.02 2.33 -12.20
C LEU A 96 -9.16 1.09 -11.91
N SER A 97 -8.29 0.74 -12.85
CA SER A 97 -7.38 -0.40 -12.72
C SER A 97 -6.36 -0.19 -11.61
N LEU A 98 -5.73 1.00 -11.57
CA LEU A 98 -4.74 1.37 -10.56
C LEU A 98 -5.34 1.36 -9.14
N TYR A 99 -6.50 2.01 -8.97
CA TYR A 99 -7.15 2.07 -7.67
C TYR A 99 -7.60 0.69 -7.18
N ARG A 100 -8.19 -0.13 -8.07
CA ARG A 100 -8.56 -1.50 -7.73
C ARG A 100 -7.36 -2.34 -7.33
N ALA A 101 -6.25 -2.27 -8.08
CA ALA A 101 -5.02 -2.97 -7.77
C ALA A 101 -4.43 -2.51 -6.41
N ASN A 102 -4.49 -1.20 -6.13
CA ASN A 102 -4.06 -0.69 -4.84
C ASN A 102 -4.88 -1.31 -3.68
N ILE A 103 -6.22 -1.35 -3.77
CA ILE A 103 -7.07 -1.98 -2.75
C ILE A 103 -6.77 -3.48 -2.59
N GLU A 104 -6.48 -4.18 -3.70
CA GLU A 104 -6.10 -5.59 -3.67
C GLU A 104 -4.81 -5.81 -2.87
N VAL A 105 -3.78 -5.01 -3.13
CA VAL A 105 -2.48 -5.08 -2.45
C VAL A 105 -2.63 -4.71 -0.96
N GLU A 106 -3.41 -3.68 -0.64
CA GLU A 106 -3.56 -3.16 0.72
C GLU A 106 -4.29 -4.14 1.66
N SER A 107 -5.37 -4.76 1.20
CA SER A 107 -6.23 -5.53 2.10
C SER A 107 -6.66 -6.89 1.56
N ALA A 108 -6.33 -7.23 0.32
CA ALA A 108 -6.95 -8.35 -0.43
C ALA A 108 -8.49 -8.26 -0.36
N TYR A 109 -9.04 -7.05 -0.51
CA TYR A 109 -10.47 -6.71 -0.46
C TYR A 109 -11.17 -6.96 0.89
N ARG A 110 -10.41 -7.10 1.99
CA ARG A 110 -10.99 -7.31 3.34
C ARG A 110 -11.33 -5.98 3.99
N GLN A 111 -12.63 -5.81 4.29
CA GLN A 111 -13.16 -4.59 4.92
C GLN A 111 -12.71 -4.39 6.36
N ASP A 112 -12.43 -5.48 7.06
CA ASP A 112 -12.04 -5.54 8.47
C ASP A 112 -10.52 -5.68 8.68
N ALA A 113 -9.72 -5.54 7.61
CA ALA A 113 -8.26 -5.66 7.69
C ALA A 113 -7.69 -4.60 8.64
N ILE A 114 -6.80 -5.03 9.54
CA ILE A 114 -5.98 -4.16 10.38
C ILE A 114 -4.55 -4.66 10.30
N SER A 115 -3.62 -3.78 9.91
CA SER A 115 -2.20 -4.12 9.86
C SER A 115 -1.55 -4.02 11.24
N HIS A 116 -0.37 -4.61 11.40
CA HIS A 116 0.43 -4.45 12.63
C HIS A 116 0.79 -2.99 12.93
N ALA A 117 0.93 -2.16 11.91
CA ALA A 117 1.18 -0.72 12.05
C ALA A 117 -0.09 0.07 12.41
N GLY A 118 -1.27 -0.58 12.41
CA GLY A 118 -2.55 0.05 12.74
C GLY A 118 -3.28 0.65 11.55
N ALA A 119 -2.88 0.37 10.31
CA ALA A 119 -3.63 0.74 9.12
C ALA A 119 -4.95 -0.06 9.06
N ILE A 120 -6.03 0.57 8.60
CA ILE A 120 -7.40 0.05 8.75
C ILE A 120 -8.12 -0.03 7.41
N GLY A 121 -8.85 -1.12 7.20
CA GLY A 121 -9.88 -1.30 6.19
C GLY A 121 -9.36 -1.58 4.79
N LEU A 122 -10.21 -1.42 3.80
CA LEU A 122 -9.96 -1.75 2.39
C LEU A 122 -8.72 -1.05 1.82
N GLY A 123 -8.59 0.25 2.05
CA GLY A 123 -7.47 1.07 1.57
C GLY A 123 -6.34 1.22 2.60
N GLN A 124 -6.37 0.47 3.70
CA GLN A 124 -5.34 0.50 4.76
C GLN A 124 -4.92 1.92 5.18
N LEU A 125 -5.94 2.75 5.50
CA LEU A 125 -5.67 4.10 5.97
C LEU A 125 -5.11 4.08 7.39
N MET A 126 -4.00 4.79 7.59
CA MET A 126 -3.51 5.09 8.93
C MET A 126 -4.49 6.02 9.66
N PRO A 127 -4.69 5.87 10.98
CA PRO A 127 -5.62 6.70 11.75
C PRO A 127 -5.38 8.20 11.60
N ASP A 128 -4.11 8.62 11.53
CA ASP A 128 -3.77 10.03 11.34
C ASP A 128 -4.15 10.52 9.94
N THR A 129 -3.86 9.73 8.90
CA THR A 129 -4.28 10.04 7.53
C THR A 129 -5.80 10.11 7.41
N ALA A 130 -6.53 9.17 8.03
CA ALA A 130 -7.99 9.16 8.03
C ALA A 130 -8.56 10.42 8.72
N ARG A 131 -7.97 10.82 9.84
CA ARG A 131 -8.33 12.06 10.55
C ARG A 131 -8.11 13.30 9.68
N ASP A 132 -6.97 13.41 9.02
CA ASP A 132 -6.64 14.54 8.16
C ASP A 132 -7.56 14.61 6.93
N LEU A 133 -7.99 13.44 6.45
CA LEU A 133 -8.99 13.33 5.40
C LEU A 133 -10.43 13.52 5.90
N GLY A 134 -10.67 13.53 7.22
CA GLY A 134 -12.00 13.66 7.81
C GLY A 134 -12.92 12.46 7.55
N VAL A 135 -12.37 11.24 7.52
CA VAL A 135 -13.12 9.99 7.28
C VAL A 135 -12.96 9.02 8.46
N ASP A 136 -14.00 8.21 8.70
CA ASP A 136 -13.89 7.06 9.60
C ASP A 136 -13.28 5.87 8.84
N PRO A 137 -12.06 5.44 9.16
CA PRO A 137 -11.43 4.33 8.45
C PRO A 137 -12.07 2.97 8.72
N ARG A 138 -12.93 2.86 9.73
CA ARG A 138 -13.68 1.63 10.03
C ARG A 138 -14.97 1.51 9.23
N ASP A 139 -15.49 2.62 8.71
CA ASP A 139 -16.61 2.61 7.78
C ASP A 139 -16.10 2.27 6.38
N PRO A 140 -16.54 1.16 5.75
CA PRO A 140 -15.98 0.73 4.46
C PRO A 140 -16.16 1.76 3.34
N GLN A 141 -17.25 2.50 3.33
CA GLN A 141 -17.55 3.51 2.32
C GLN A 141 -16.64 4.74 2.50
N GLN A 142 -16.46 5.20 3.73
CA GLN A 142 -15.59 6.32 4.04
C GLN A 142 -14.11 5.94 3.85
N ASN A 143 -13.74 4.69 4.17
CA ASN A 143 -12.41 4.17 3.92
C ASN A 143 -12.06 4.19 2.43
N LEU A 144 -12.97 3.68 1.58
CA LEU A 144 -12.79 3.75 0.13
C LEU A 144 -12.73 5.22 -0.36
N ASP A 145 -13.60 6.09 0.14
CA ASP A 145 -13.59 7.50 -0.25
C ASP A 145 -12.27 8.18 0.12
N GLY A 146 -11.82 8.01 1.35
CA GLY A 146 -10.55 8.55 1.83
C GLY A 146 -9.35 8.03 1.05
N SER A 147 -9.31 6.71 0.80
CA SER A 147 -8.20 6.07 0.08
C SER A 147 -8.12 6.50 -1.38
N ALA A 148 -9.26 6.62 -2.08
CA ALA A 148 -9.29 7.11 -3.45
C ALA A 148 -8.83 8.57 -3.54
N ARG A 149 -9.33 9.43 -2.64
CA ARG A 149 -8.90 10.81 -2.54
C ARG A 149 -7.42 10.93 -2.24
N TYR A 150 -6.91 10.16 -1.30
CA TYR A 150 -5.50 10.20 -0.93
C TYR A 150 -4.60 9.78 -2.09
N LEU A 151 -4.93 8.68 -2.79
CA LEU A 151 -4.16 8.26 -3.97
C LEU A 151 -4.21 9.30 -5.09
N ALA A 152 -5.38 9.91 -5.35
CA ALA A 152 -5.51 10.98 -6.34
C ALA A 152 -4.68 12.23 -5.97
N MET A 153 -4.57 12.57 -4.68
CA MET A 153 -3.68 13.64 -4.19
C MET A 153 -2.20 13.27 -4.38
N MET A 154 -1.82 12.01 -4.19
CA MET A 154 -0.44 11.55 -4.45
C MET A 154 -0.12 11.65 -5.95
N LEU A 155 -1.05 11.28 -6.83
CA LEU A 155 -0.91 11.48 -8.28
C LEU A 155 -0.77 12.96 -8.65
N GLU A 156 -1.48 13.85 -7.98
CA GLU A 156 -1.34 15.30 -8.20
C GLU A 156 0.03 15.82 -7.81
N THR A 157 0.60 15.29 -6.72
CA THR A 157 1.86 15.73 -6.15
C THR A 157 3.06 15.19 -6.90
N PHE A 158 3.06 13.90 -7.21
CA PHE A 158 4.22 13.20 -7.76
C PHE A 158 4.15 13.00 -9.28
N VAL A 159 2.98 13.13 -9.90
CA VAL A 159 2.73 12.97 -11.33
C VAL A 159 2.96 11.54 -11.84
N ASP A 160 4.07 10.91 -11.45
CA ASP A 160 4.39 9.51 -11.79
C ASP A 160 3.56 8.54 -10.91
N PRO A 161 2.79 7.61 -11.51
CA PRO A 161 1.98 6.65 -10.76
C PRO A 161 2.77 5.75 -9.81
N HIS A 162 4.02 5.38 -10.14
CA HIS A 162 4.86 4.56 -9.27
C HIS A 162 5.28 5.34 -8.02
N LEU A 163 5.66 6.62 -8.19
CA LEU A 163 5.99 7.48 -7.06
C LEU A 163 4.75 7.79 -6.22
N ALA A 164 3.58 7.95 -6.85
CA ALA A 164 2.32 8.15 -6.14
C ALA A 164 1.96 6.93 -5.27
N LEU A 165 2.11 5.71 -5.78
CA LEU A 165 1.92 4.48 -5.01
C LEU A 165 2.96 4.35 -3.89
N ALA A 166 4.24 4.67 -4.15
CA ALA A 166 5.26 4.68 -3.12
C ALA A 166 4.93 5.68 -2.01
N ALA A 167 4.44 6.88 -2.37
CA ALA A 167 4.02 7.90 -1.42
C ALA A 167 2.75 7.52 -0.65
N TYR A 168 1.83 6.79 -1.28
CA TYR A 168 0.66 6.24 -0.61
C TYR A 168 1.08 5.30 0.53
N ASN A 169 2.05 4.41 0.27
CA ASN A 169 2.54 3.41 1.22
C ASN A 169 3.47 3.99 2.29
N ALA A 170 4.49 4.75 1.88
CA ALA A 170 5.57 5.20 2.76
C ALA A 170 5.34 6.60 3.35
N GLY A 171 4.31 7.29 2.88
CA GLY A 171 4.08 8.70 3.14
C GLY A 171 4.81 9.61 2.14
N PRO A 172 4.26 10.80 1.81
CA PRO A 172 4.81 11.69 0.79
C PRO A 172 6.19 12.22 1.13
N ASP A 173 6.54 12.35 2.41
CA ASP A 173 7.84 12.87 2.83
C ASP A 173 8.98 11.85 2.63
N ALA A 174 8.66 10.57 2.55
CA ALA A 174 9.64 9.52 2.29
C ALA A 174 10.05 9.42 0.80
N VAL A 175 9.25 10.01 -0.10
CA VAL A 175 9.42 9.95 -1.56
C VAL A 175 9.99 11.25 -2.14
N ARG A 176 9.95 12.34 -1.39
CA ARG A 176 10.58 13.62 -1.72
C ARG A 176 12.08 13.57 -1.44
#